data_65ad37161034d787e05e963719ae5d12
#
_entry.id   65ad37161034d787e05e963719ae5d12
#
_cell.length_a   1.000
_cell.length_b   1.000
_cell.length_c   1.000
_cell.angle_alpha   90.00
_cell.angle_beta   90.00
_cell.angle_gamma   90.00
#
_symmetry.space_group_name_H-M   'P 1'
#
loop_
_entity.id
_entity.type
_entity.pdbx_description
1 polymer ?
#
loop_
_entity_poly.entity_id
_entity_poly.type
_entity_poly.pdbx_seq_one_letter_code
_entity_poly.pdbx_strand_id
1 'polypeptide(L)'
;MSNMKRYLTILIAALALCSCNKPNLDQSHALIDVTPTSLSGVWMLESFDGGNTLAVGDFVYIEFVRSDRSYTLNQNVGSMYTQTMRGNYFIENAPELGAVIRGNYGTEEYNYFDWSHRYIVEKWADGIMSWTAKDDREDISVYVRVEKVPEM
;
A
#
# COMPACT_ATOMS: atom_id res chain seq x y z
N MET A 1 38.77 4.88 -52.45
CA MET A 1 37.46 4.21 -52.14
C MET A 1 37.54 3.16 -51.02
N SER A 2 38.69 2.76 -50.56
CA SER A 2 38.85 1.73 -49.50
C SER A 2 38.56 2.23 -48.06
N ASN A 3 38.77 3.50 -47.77
CA ASN A 3 38.66 4.03 -46.41
C ASN A 3 37.19 4.32 -45.95
N MET A 4 36.32 4.61 -46.90
CA MET A 4 34.92 4.93 -46.60
C MET A 4 34.11 3.71 -46.11
N LYS A 5 34.47 2.52 -46.59
CA LYS A 5 33.84 1.26 -46.14
C LYS A 5 34.24 0.87 -44.71
N ARG A 6 35.49 1.22 -44.30
CA ARG A 6 35.96 0.93 -42.93
C ARG A 6 35.28 1.80 -41.87
N TYR A 7 35.01 3.07 -42.19
CA TYR A 7 34.29 3.96 -41.26
C TYR A 7 32.81 3.62 -41.12
N LEU A 8 32.19 3.13 -42.22
CA LEU A 8 30.80 2.68 -42.16
C LEU A 8 30.61 1.45 -41.27
N THR A 9 31.58 0.52 -41.30
CA THR A 9 31.54 -0.69 -40.48
C THR A 9 31.75 -0.38 -38.99
N ILE A 10 32.59 0.61 -38.66
CA ILE A 10 32.83 1.06 -37.30
C ILE A 10 31.60 1.81 -36.74
N LEU A 11 30.92 2.60 -37.59
CA LEU A 11 29.71 3.33 -37.19
C LEU A 11 28.55 2.39 -36.89
N ILE A 12 28.39 1.30 -37.64
CA ILE A 12 27.35 0.29 -37.37
C ILE A 12 27.65 -0.51 -36.13
N ALA A 13 28.92 -0.78 -35.82
CA ALA A 13 29.30 -1.47 -34.56
C ALA A 13 29.10 -0.59 -33.33
N ALA A 14 29.23 0.74 -33.43
CA ALA A 14 28.98 1.65 -32.32
C ALA A 14 27.47 1.83 -32.03
N LEU A 15 26.58 1.67 -33.01
CA LEU A 15 25.14 1.73 -32.85
C LEU A 15 24.56 0.45 -32.24
N ALA A 16 25.26 -0.66 -32.30
CA ALA A 16 24.81 -1.93 -31.68
C ALA A 16 25.06 -2.01 -30.15
N LEU A 17 25.83 -1.08 -29.57
CA LEU A 17 26.13 -1.05 -28.14
C LEU A 17 25.21 -0.11 -27.35
N CYS A 18 24.30 0.61 -28.00
CA CYS A 18 23.15 1.22 -27.37
C CYS A 18 22.02 0.18 -27.22
N SER A 19 22.35 -0.98 -26.70
CA SER A 19 21.36 -1.82 -26.05
C SER A 19 20.83 -1.00 -24.88
N CYS A 20 19.67 -0.38 -25.07
CA CYS A 20 18.88 0.14 -23.98
C CYS A 20 18.79 -0.95 -22.91
N ASN A 21 19.61 -0.86 -21.88
CA ASN A 21 19.21 -1.36 -20.58
C ASN A 21 17.93 -0.58 -20.26
N LYS A 22 16.78 -1.14 -20.64
CA LYS A 22 15.54 -0.81 -19.96
C LYS A 22 15.90 -1.01 -18.50
N PRO A 23 15.80 0.01 -17.63
CA PRO A 23 15.92 -0.24 -16.22
C PRO A 23 14.96 -1.39 -15.95
N ASN A 24 15.42 -2.47 -15.37
CA ASN A 24 14.55 -3.46 -14.81
C ASN A 24 13.60 -2.63 -13.93
N LEU A 25 12.36 -2.51 -14.38
CA LEU A 25 11.29 -2.01 -13.52
C LEU A 25 11.35 -2.94 -12.32
N ASP A 26 11.83 -2.38 -11.25
CA ASP A 26 12.25 -3.08 -10.05
C ASP A 26 11.10 -3.99 -9.66
N GLN A 27 11.33 -5.29 -9.54
CA GLN A 27 10.29 -6.24 -9.11
C GLN A 27 9.71 -5.85 -7.75
N SER A 28 10.37 -4.93 -7.02
CA SER A 28 9.89 -4.32 -5.80
C SER A 28 8.60 -3.52 -5.98
N HIS A 29 8.35 -2.93 -7.15
CA HIS A 29 7.13 -2.19 -7.47
C HIS A 29 6.05 -3.05 -8.15
N ALA A 30 6.18 -4.36 -8.17
CA ALA A 30 5.16 -5.24 -8.70
C ALA A 30 3.93 -5.25 -7.78
N LEU A 31 2.73 -5.12 -8.36
CA LEU A 31 1.48 -5.36 -7.65
C LEU A 31 1.40 -6.82 -7.23
N ILE A 32 0.98 -7.07 -6.01
CA ILE A 32 0.77 -8.40 -5.46
C ILE A 32 -0.66 -8.58 -4.98
N ASP A 33 -1.12 -9.84 -4.94
CA ASP A 33 -2.45 -10.18 -4.49
C ASP A 33 -2.70 -9.76 -3.04
N VAL A 34 -3.83 -9.12 -2.81
CA VAL A 34 -4.31 -8.75 -1.48
C VAL A 34 -5.00 -9.94 -0.85
N THR A 35 -4.32 -10.56 0.07
CA THR A 35 -4.77 -11.72 0.84
C THR A 35 -4.55 -11.46 2.33
N PRO A 36 -5.17 -12.21 3.23
CA PRO A 36 -4.88 -12.09 4.66
C PRO A 36 -3.42 -12.28 5.00
N THR A 37 -2.72 -13.13 4.25
CA THR A 37 -1.28 -13.33 4.43
C THR A 37 -0.48 -12.13 3.97
N SER A 38 -0.81 -11.54 2.83
CA SER A 38 -0.10 -10.37 2.31
C SER A 38 -0.41 -9.10 3.10
N LEU A 39 -1.60 -8.97 3.70
CA LEU A 39 -1.96 -7.86 4.60
C LEU A 39 -1.36 -8.00 5.99
N SER A 40 -1.15 -9.23 6.49
CA SER A 40 -0.70 -9.48 7.86
C SER A 40 0.54 -8.68 8.23
N GLY A 41 0.54 -8.07 9.39
CA GLY A 41 1.60 -7.23 9.94
C GLY A 41 1.18 -5.80 10.19
N VAL A 42 2.15 -4.94 10.46
CA VAL A 42 1.91 -3.55 10.87
C VAL A 42 2.13 -2.60 9.71
N TRP A 43 1.23 -1.66 9.57
CA TRP A 43 1.23 -0.63 8.53
C TRP A 43 1.08 0.75 9.16
N MET A 44 1.88 1.69 8.71
CA MET A 44 1.85 3.08 9.12
C MET A 44 1.26 3.94 7.99
N LEU A 45 0.33 4.82 8.32
CA LEU A 45 -0.16 5.81 7.37
C LEU A 45 0.96 6.78 7.00
N GLU A 46 1.28 6.86 5.72
CA GLU A 46 2.28 7.75 5.16
C GLU A 46 1.65 9.04 4.63
N SER A 47 0.54 8.89 3.89
CA SER A 47 -0.17 10.03 3.32
C SER A 47 -1.65 9.74 3.13
N PHE A 48 -2.46 10.79 2.99
CA PHE A 48 -3.90 10.73 2.77
C PHE A 48 -4.36 11.90 1.87
N ASP A 49 -5.55 11.81 1.32
CA ASP A 49 -6.23 12.88 0.54
C ASP A 49 -5.31 13.62 -0.44
N GLY A 50 -4.74 12.87 -1.40
CA GLY A 50 -3.91 13.46 -2.46
C GLY A 50 -2.48 13.80 -2.06
N GLY A 51 -1.96 13.16 -1.01
CA GLY A 51 -0.56 13.26 -0.58
C GLY A 51 -0.34 14.18 0.63
N ASN A 52 -1.40 14.54 1.35
CA ASN A 52 -1.27 15.19 2.65
C ASN A 52 -0.59 14.23 3.65
N THR A 53 0.16 14.78 4.58
CA THR A 53 0.82 14.03 5.66
C THR A 53 0.27 14.44 7.01
N LEU A 54 0.36 13.55 7.99
CA LEU A 54 0.00 13.87 9.36
C LEU A 54 0.90 14.96 9.94
N ALA A 55 0.38 15.69 10.91
CA ALA A 55 1.17 16.67 11.66
C ALA A 55 2.30 15.99 12.43
N VAL A 56 3.35 16.75 12.77
CA VAL A 56 4.46 16.21 13.56
C VAL A 56 3.96 15.73 14.92
N GLY A 57 4.21 14.46 15.21
CA GLY A 57 3.75 13.80 16.43
C GLY A 57 2.44 13.04 16.30
N ASP A 58 1.67 13.27 15.23
CA ASP A 58 0.50 12.48 14.90
C ASP A 58 0.90 11.17 14.22
N PHE A 59 0.12 10.11 14.44
CA PHE A 59 0.35 8.81 13.82
C PHE A 59 -0.93 8.03 13.64
N VAL A 60 -0.90 7.11 12.68
CA VAL A 60 -1.92 6.07 12.47
C VAL A 60 -1.18 4.77 12.13
N TYR A 61 -1.35 3.75 12.96
CA TYR A 61 -0.85 2.40 12.73
C TYR A 61 -2.01 1.42 12.69
N ILE A 62 -2.01 0.54 11.72
CA ILE A 62 -2.97 -0.56 11.62
C ILE A 62 -2.22 -1.88 11.57
N GLU A 63 -2.55 -2.80 12.47
CA GLU A 63 -2.02 -4.16 12.51
C GLU A 63 -3.09 -5.14 12.07
N PHE A 64 -2.79 -5.97 11.08
CA PHE A 64 -3.65 -7.04 10.62
C PHE A 64 -3.14 -8.40 11.07
N VAL A 65 -4.00 -9.19 11.67
CA VAL A 65 -3.74 -10.57 12.08
C VAL A 65 -4.51 -11.51 11.17
N ARG A 66 -3.77 -12.42 10.50
CA ARG A 66 -4.38 -13.31 9.50
C ARG A 66 -5.20 -14.46 10.10
N SER A 67 -4.83 -14.94 11.29
CA SER A 67 -5.36 -16.17 11.89
C SER A 67 -6.85 -16.07 12.21
N ASP A 68 -7.28 -14.93 12.72
CA ASP A 68 -8.64 -14.66 13.17
C ASP A 68 -9.31 -13.52 12.42
N ARG A 69 -8.62 -12.95 11.41
CA ARG A 69 -9.07 -11.80 10.64
C ARG A 69 -9.34 -10.57 11.49
N SER A 70 -8.61 -10.42 12.58
CA SER A 70 -8.67 -9.23 13.43
C SER A 70 -7.74 -8.13 12.95
N TYR A 71 -8.03 -6.91 13.36
CA TYR A 71 -7.13 -5.78 13.23
C TYR A 71 -7.12 -4.96 14.52
N THR A 72 -6.01 -4.24 14.71
CA THR A 72 -5.88 -3.20 15.73
C THR A 72 -5.44 -1.91 15.06
N LEU A 73 -6.20 -0.84 15.23
CA LEU A 73 -5.85 0.50 14.80
C LEU A 73 -5.43 1.31 16.03
N ASN A 74 -4.22 1.86 15.98
CA ASN A 74 -3.72 2.81 16.99
C ASN A 74 -3.51 4.16 16.31
N GLN A 75 -4.14 5.18 16.81
CA GLN A 75 -4.02 6.51 16.24
C GLN A 75 -3.95 7.60 17.29
N ASN A 76 -3.32 8.69 16.93
CA ASN A 76 -3.24 9.92 17.69
C ASN A 76 -3.26 11.06 16.66
N VAL A 77 -4.41 11.44 16.18
CA VAL A 77 -4.56 12.51 15.19
C VAL A 77 -5.24 13.71 15.86
N GLY A 78 -4.49 14.79 15.99
CA GLY A 78 -4.97 16.01 16.64
C GLY A 78 -5.34 15.81 18.11
N SER A 79 -4.77 14.81 18.78
CA SER A 79 -5.07 14.41 20.16
C SER A 79 -3.80 14.21 20.98
N MET A 80 -3.87 14.47 22.26
CA MET A 80 -2.79 14.13 23.22
C MET A 80 -2.83 12.66 23.67
N TYR A 81 -3.87 11.93 23.28
CA TYR A 81 -4.09 10.56 23.73
C TYR A 81 -4.17 9.61 22.54
N THR A 82 -3.52 8.47 22.65
CA THR A 82 -3.67 7.38 21.71
C THR A 82 -5.07 6.76 21.81
N GLN A 83 -5.73 6.64 20.69
CA GLN A 83 -6.98 5.90 20.55
C GLN A 83 -6.68 4.53 19.94
N THR A 84 -7.23 3.49 20.53
CA THR A 84 -7.10 2.12 20.00
C THR A 84 -8.47 1.59 19.64
N MET A 85 -8.62 1.19 18.38
CA MET A 85 -9.82 0.50 17.88
C MET A 85 -9.45 -0.92 17.45
N ARG A 86 -10.37 -1.85 17.68
CA ARG A 86 -10.20 -3.26 17.30
C ARG A 86 -11.45 -3.77 16.61
N GLY A 87 -11.28 -4.76 15.76
CA GLY A 87 -12.39 -5.41 15.10
C GLY A 87 -11.90 -6.48 14.13
N ASN A 88 -12.77 -6.84 13.21
CA ASN A 88 -12.49 -7.83 12.19
C ASN A 88 -12.52 -7.18 10.80
N TYR A 89 -11.75 -7.75 9.88
CA TYR A 89 -11.72 -7.32 8.48
C TYR A 89 -12.09 -8.48 7.56
N PHE A 90 -12.61 -8.11 6.40
CA PHE A 90 -13.05 -9.02 5.36
C PHE A 90 -12.54 -8.53 4.01
N ILE A 91 -12.05 -9.45 3.18
CA ILE A 91 -11.58 -9.16 1.82
C ILE A 91 -12.60 -9.74 0.84
N GLU A 92 -13.09 -8.91 -0.04
CA GLU A 92 -13.99 -9.25 -1.13
C GLU A 92 -13.24 -9.04 -2.46
N ASN A 93 -13.31 -9.98 -3.38
CA ASN A 93 -12.77 -9.80 -4.73
C ASN A 93 -13.89 -9.32 -5.66
N ALA A 94 -13.80 -8.05 -6.05
CA ALA A 94 -14.73 -7.46 -7.01
C ALA A 94 -14.15 -7.58 -8.42
N PRO A 95 -14.88 -8.14 -9.41
CA PRO A 95 -14.33 -8.44 -10.74
C PRO A 95 -13.71 -7.25 -11.46
N GLU A 96 -14.23 -6.03 -11.24
CA GLU A 96 -13.75 -4.81 -11.92
C GLU A 96 -12.87 -3.92 -11.02
N LEU A 97 -12.85 -4.15 -9.71
CA LEU A 97 -12.19 -3.29 -8.74
C LEU A 97 -10.98 -3.96 -8.07
N GLY A 98 -10.85 -5.27 -8.23
CA GLY A 98 -9.84 -6.04 -7.50
C GLY A 98 -10.25 -6.32 -6.06
N ALA A 99 -9.31 -6.25 -5.14
CA ALA A 99 -9.55 -6.51 -3.72
C ALA A 99 -10.25 -5.31 -3.07
N VAL A 100 -11.36 -5.60 -2.41
CA VAL A 100 -12.09 -4.63 -1.59
C VAL A 100 -12.06 -5.11 -0.15
N ILE A 101 -11.58 -4.26 0.75
CA ILE A 101 -11.59 -4.54 2.20
C ILE A 101 -12.75 -3.80 2.86
N ARG A 102 -13.38 -4.48 3.79
CA ARG A 102 -14.34 -3.89 4.74
C ARG A 102 -14.04 -4.40 6.13
N GLY A 103 -14.53 -3.75 7.13
CA GLY A 103 -14.35 -4.19 8.51
C GLY A 103 -15.47 -3.72 9.42
N ASN A 104 -15.39 -4.17 10.65
CA ASN A 104 -16.22 -3.71 11.75
C ASN A 104 -15.32 -3.31 12.92
N TYR A 105 -15.88 -2.61 13.88
CA TYR A 105 -15.24 -2.28 15.15
C TYR A 105 -16.24 -2.41 16.28
N GLY A 106 -15.73 -2.67 17.46
CA GLY A 106 -16.53 -2.86 18.67
C GLY A 106 -16.03 -4.03 19.52
N THR A 107 -16.71 -4.31 20.57
CA THR A 107 -16.48 -5.45 21.44
C THR A 107 -17.72 -6.34 21.46
N GLU A 108 -17.58 -7.59 21.91
CA GLU A 108 -18.72 -8.50 22.07
C GLU A 108 -19.80 -7.94 23.01
N GLU A 109 -19.41 -7.06 23.93
CA GLU A 109 -20.31 -6.42 24.90
C GLU A 109 -21.06 -5.21 24.29
N TYR A 110 -20.46 -4.58 23.27
CA TYR A 110 -21.05 -3.47 22.54
C TYR A 110 -21.23 -3.86 21.08
N ASN A 111 -22.39 -3.51 20.51
CA ASN A 111 -22.71 -3.82 19.12
C ASN A 111 -21.56 -3.49 18.18
N TYR A 112 -21.25 -4.42 17.28
CA TYR A 112 -20.31 -4.18 16.20
C TYR A 112 -20.88 -3.14 15.25
N PHE A 113 -20.05 -2.17 14.89
CA PHE A 113 -20.34 -1.17 13.87
C PHE A 113 -19.47 -1.46 12.65
N ASP A 114 -20.06 -1.35 11.47
CA ASP A 114 -19.29 -1.43 10.22
C ASP A 114 -18.44 -0.16 10.04
N TRP A 115 -17.32 -0.29 9.31
CA TRP A 115 -16.57 0.86 8.85
C TRP A 115 -17.45 1.74 7.96
N SER A 116 -17.22 3.05 7.99
CA SER A 116 -17.97 4.02 7.20
C SER A 116 -17.83 3.77 5.70
N HIS A 117 -16.69 3.29 5.27
CA HIS A 117 -16.38 3.03 3.87
C HIS A 117 -15.86 1.60 3.67
N ARG A 118 -16.01 1.11 2.44
CA ARG A 118 -15.27 -0.03 1.91
C ARG A 118 -14.14 0.51 1.07
N TYR A 119 -12.97 -0.10 1.14
CA TYR A 119 -11.77 0.39 0.47
C TYR A 119 -11.29 -0.59 -0.58
N ILE A 120 -11.03 -0.07 -1.79
CA ILE A 120 -10.27 -0.77 -2.81
C ILE A 120 -8.82 -0.73 -2.38
N VAL A 121 -8.17 -1.89 -2.34
CA VAL A 121 -6.79 -2.01 -1.86
C VAL A 121 -5.89 -2.46 -2.99
N GLU A 122 -4.82 -1.72 -3.23
CA GLU A 122 -3.71 -2.11 -4.06
C GLU A 122 -2.46 -2.24 -3.18
N LYS A 123 -1.70 -3.28 -3.38
CA LYS A 123 -0.52 -3.56 -2.59
C LYS A 123 0.66 -3.90 -3.48
N TRP A 124 1.82 -3.31 -3.18
CA TRP A 124 3.07 -3.53 -3.90
C TRP A 124 4.04 -4.38 -3.10
N ALA A 125 4.97 -5.04 -3.80
CA ALA A 125 5.93 -5.95 -3.21
C ALA A 125 6.93 -5.27 -2.26
N ASP A 126 7.20 -3.97 -2.47
CA ASP A 126 8.07 -3.15 -1.63
C ASP A 126 7.47 -2.72 -0.27
N GLY A 127 6.29 -3.23 0.05
CA GLY A 127 5.65 -2.94 1.33
C GLY A 127 4.86 -1.64 1.35
N ILE A 128 4.41 -1.17 0.19
CA ILE A 128 3.47 -0.06 0.04
C ILE A 128 2.07 -0.61 -0.21
N MET A 129 1.07 0.08 0.30
CA MET A 129 -0.34 -0.27 0.13
C MET A 129 -1.16 1.01 0.00
N SER A 130 -2.04 1.11 -0.99
CA SER A 130 -3.01 2.19 -1.09
C SER A 130 -4.42 1.69 -0.81
N TRP A 131 -5.21 2.53 -0.17
CA TRP A 131 -6.63 2.36 0.07
C TRP A 131 -7.38 3.49 -0.57
N THR A 132 -8.33 3.18 -1.44
CA THR A 132 -9.22 4.16 -2.06
C THR A 132 -10.64 3.85 -1.63
N ALA A 133 -11.34 4.80 -1.02
CA ALA A 133 -12.74 4.59 -0.64
C ALA A 133 -13.57 4.29 -1.89
N LYS A 134 -14.42 3.25 -1.80
CA LYS A 134 -15.20 2.77 -2.94
C LYS A 134 -16.23 3.80 -3.41
N ASP A 135 -16.76 4.57 -2.50
CA ASP A 135 -17.79 5.60 -2.66
C ASP A 135 -17.23 7.03 -2.78
N ASP A 136 -15.95 7.22 -2.47
CA ASP A 136 -15.23 8.49 -2.66
C ASP A 136 -13.82 8.23 -3.21
N ARG A 137 -13.63 8.49 -4.50
CA ARG A 137 -12.38 8.20 -5.20
C ARG A 137 -11.26 9.19 -4.89
N GLU A 138 -11.56 10.28 -4.22
CA GLU A 138 -10.58 11.26 -3.77
C GLU A 138 -10.05 10.92 -2.36
N ASP A 139 -10.78 10.14 -1.59
CA ASP A 139 -10.32 9.58 -0.31
C ASP A 139 -9.33 8.44 -0.58
N ILE A 140 -8.07 8.79 -0.66
CA ILE A 140 -6.95 7.87 -0.90
C ILE A 140 -5.98 7.96 0.26
N SER A 141 -5.71 6.82 0.89
CA SER A 141 -4.72 6.69 1.95
C SER A 141 -3.59 5.75 1.50
N VAL A 142 -2.35 6.12 1.78
CA VAL A 142 -1.16 5.32 1.49
C VAL A 142 -0.52 4.87 2.79
N TYR A 143 -0.26 3.59 2.88
CA TYR A 143 0.37 2.94 4.03
C TYR A 143 1.69 2.32 3.64
N VAL A 144 2.64 2.36 4.55
CA VAL A 144 3.92 1.66 4.43
C VAL A 144 4.04 0.60 5.51
N ARG A 145 4.65 -0.53 5.17
CA ARG A 145 4.89 -1.61 6.12
C ARG A 145 5.99 -1.20 7.09
N VAL A 146 5.75 -1.46 8.36
CA VAL A 146 6.74 -1.28 9.44
C VAL A 146 6.90 -2.57 10.24
N GLU A 147 7.97 -2.70 11.01
CA GLU A 147 8.24 -3.93 11.76
C GLU A 147 7.30 -4.08 12.97
N LYS A 148 7.01 -2.99 13.64
CA LYS A 148 6.15 -2.96 14.84
C LYS A 148 5.58 -1.57 15.07
N VAL A 149 4.50 -1.51 15.84
CA VAL A 149 4.03 -0.24 16.41
C VAL A 149 5.09 0.24 17.42
N PRO A 150 5.55 1.50 17.35
CA PRO A 150 6.45 2.07 18.35
C PRO A 150 5.87 1.97 19.76
N GLU A 151 6.74 1.91 20.76
CA GLU A 151 6.32 2.06 22.16
C GLU A 151 5.79 3.49 22.35
N MET A 152 4.54 3.59 22.73
CA MET A 152 3.80 4.86 22.88
C MET A 152 3.66 5.24 24.34
#